data_6a628b351ada5cc635ee4892264468e8
#
_entry.id   6a628b351ada5cc635ee4892264468e8
#
_cell.length_a   1.000
_cell.length_b   1.000
_cell.length_c   1.000
_cell.angle_alpha   90.00
_cell.angle_beta   90.00
_cell.angle_gamma   90.00
#
_symmetry.space_group_name_H-M   'P 1'
#
loop_
_entity.id
_entity.type
_entity.pdbx_description
1 polymer ?
#
loop_
_entity_poly.entity_id
_entity_poly.type
_entity_poly.pdbx_seq_one_letter_code
_entity_poly.pdbx_strand_id
1 'polypeptide(L)'
;MNQDALSEIGVESPVAEEAARLAKLAQANGIDGIVCSPMEAHDMRELLGPDALIVTPGVRPMGAALGDQSRVATPSQAIERGASHIVVGRPITGADDPVAAFDAIVAELVENVA
;
A
#
# COMPACT_ATOMS: atom_id res chain seq x y z
N MET A 1 11.24 -6.46 -2.71
CA MET A 1 12.67 -6.49 -3.17
C MET A 1 13.53 -5.78 -2.16
N ASN A 2 14.61 -6.38 -1.74
CA ASN A 2 15.52 -5.76 -0.79
C ASN A 2 16.68 -5.05 -1.51
N GLN A 3 17.50 -4.33 -0.76
CA GLN A 3 18.60 -3.55 -1.33
C GLN A 3 19.61 -4.42 -2.06
N ASP A 4 19.90 -5.61 -1.52
CA ASP A 4 20.88 -6.50 -2.15
C ASP A 4 20.41 -6.98 -3.52
N ALA A 5 19.14 -7.35 -3.64
CA ALA A 5 18.57 -7.79 -4.90
C ALA A 5 18.55 -6.64 -5.93
N LEU A 6 18.28 -5.43 -5.47
CA LEU A 6 18.28 -4.26 -6.32
C LEU A 6 19.68 -3.96 -6.86
N SER A 7 20.69 -4.10 -6.01
CA SER A 7 22.09 -3.92 -6.41
C SER A 7 22.53 -4.97 -7.43
N GLU A 8 22.07 -6.21 -7.30
CA GLU A 8 22.38 -7.28 -8.25
C GLU A 8 21.95 -6.96 -9.67
N ILE A 9 20.85 -6.24 -9.83
CA ILE A 9 20.35 -5.88 -11.17
C ILE A 9 20.88 -4.52 -11.65
N GLY A 10 21.89 -3.98 -10.95
CA GLY A 10 22.58 -2.78 -11.39
C GLY A 10 22.05 -1.48 -10.82
N VAL A 11 21.13 -1.52 -9.88
CA VAL A 11 20.59 -0.31 -9.25
C VAL A 11 21.28 -0.11 -7.90
N GLU A 12 22.09 0.92 -7.80
CA GLU A 12 22.91 1.19 -6.62
C GLU A 12 22.25 2.15 -5.64
N SER A 13 21.23 2.92 -6.06
CA SER A 13 20.55 3.85 -5.17
C SER A 13 19.72 3.10 -4.11
N PRO A 14 19.50 3.72 -2.93
CA PRO A 14 18.64 3.14 -1.93
C PRO A 14 17.24 2.85 -2.47
N VAL A 15 16.61 1.79 -1.97
CA VAL A 15 15.30 1.35 -2.43
C VAL A 15 14.29 2.50 -2.40
N ALA A 16 14.24 3.26 -1.31
CA ALA A 16 13.30 4.37 -1.17
C ALA A 16 13.52 5.46 -2.22
N GLU A 17 14.78 5.79 -2.49
CA GLU A 17 15.11 6.81 -3.51
C GLU A 17 14.75 6.34 -4.91
N GLU A 18 15.00 5.08 -5.21
CA GLU A 18 14.67 4.51 -6.51
C GLU A 18 13.16 4.46 -6.71
N ALA A 19 12.41 4.09 -5.69
CA ALA A 19 10.94 4.09 -5.75
C ALA A 19 10.41 5.50 -6.02
N ALA A 20 10.95 6.51 -5.34
CA ALA A 20 10.55 7.90 -5.55
C ALA A 20 10.88 8.37 -6.97
N ARG A 21 12.06 8.02 -7.48
CA ARG A 21 12.48 8.38 -8.83
C ARG A 21 11.54 7.79 -9.87
N LEU A 22 11.20 6.50 -9.73
CA LEU A 22 10.28 5.83 -10.66
C LEU A 22 8.87 6.41 -10.58
N ALA A 23 8.40 6.75 -9.39
CA ALA A 23 7.08 7.36 -9.20
C ALA A 23 7.00 8.72 -9.91
N LYS A 24 8.01 9.55 -9.75
CA LYS A 24 8.05 10.86 -10.42
C LYS A 24 8.14 10.71 -11.93
N LEU A 25 8.91 9.75 -12.40
CA LEU A 25 9.03 9.48 -13.83
C LEU A 25 7.70 9.05 -14.43
N ALA A 26 6.97 8.18 -13.73
CA ALA A 26 5.65 7.74 -14.15
C ALA A 26 4.69 8.94 -14.23
N GLN A 27 4.66 9.77 -13.20
CA GLN A 27 3.81 10.95 -13.15
C GLN A 27 4.14 11.93 -14.30
N ALA A 28 5.42 12.15 -14.56
CA ALA A 28 5.86 13.03 -15.64
C ALA A 28 5.43 12.53 -17.01
N ASN A 29 5.16 11.24 -17.15
CA ASN A 29 4.72 10.61 -18.38
C ASN A 29 3.21 10.37 -18.45
N GLY A 30 2.45 11.01 -17.56
CA GLY A 30 0.99 10.99 -17.63
C GLY A 30 0.32 9.81 -16.94
N ILE A 31 1.05 9.06 -16.11
CA ILE A 31 0.47 7.97 -15.32
C ILE A 31 -0.23 8.57 -14.09
N ASP A 32 -1.43 8.12 -13.81
CA ASP A 32 -2.31 8.73 -12.80
C ASP A 32 -1.96 8.35 -11.37
N GLY A 33 -1.19 7.30 -11.16
CA GLY A 33 -0.87 6.86 -9.81
C GLY A 33 0.12 5.71 -9.78
N ILE A 34 0.30 5.15 -8.59
CA ILE A 34 1.26 4.09 -8.36
C ILE A 34 0.69 3.02 -7.43
N VAL A 35 1.36 1.87 -7.42
CA VAL A 35 1.14 0.83 -6.42
C VAL A 35 2.37 0.82 -5.51
N CYS A 36 2.17 0.95 -4.21
CA CYS A 36 3.27 0.93 -3.26
C CYS A 36 2.85 0.28 -1.94
N SER A 37 3.83 -0.08 -1.11
CA SER A 37 3.51 -0.65 0.19
C SER A 37 2.90 0.41 1.12
N PRO A 38 2.16 -0.01 2.17
CA PRO A 38 1.66 0.95 3.15
C PRO A 38 2.76 1.77 3.81
N MET A 39 3.96 1.21 3.92
CA MET A 39 5.11 1.90 4.51
C MET A 39 5.59 3.08 3.67
N GLU A 40 5.32 3.05 2.37
CA GLU A 40 5.76 4.08 1.43
C GLU A 40 4.67 5.10 1.10
N ALA A 41 3.43 4.82 1.48
CA ALA A 41 2.27 5.62 1.07
C ALA A 41 2.39 7.09 1.47
N HIS A 42 2.84 7.37 2.68
CA HIS A 42 2.98 8.75 3.17
C HIS A 42 3.96 9.55 2.29
N ASP A 43 5.13 8.99 2.05
CA ASP A 43 6.16 9.68 1.25
C ASP A 43 5.70 9.86 -0.19
N MET A 44 5.04 8.86 -0.74
CA MET A 44 4.52 8.94 -2.11
C MET A 44 3.40 9.97 -2.23
N ARG A 45 2.55 10.07 -1.23
CA ARG A 45 1.50 11.10 -1.22
C ARG A 45 2.10 12.51 -1.18
N GLU A 46 3.11 12.72 -0.38
CA GLU A 46 3.81 14.01 -0.36
C GLU A 46 4.48 14.30 -1.68
N LEU A 47 5.09 13.29 -2.29
CA LEU A 47 5.82 13.43 -3.54
C LEU A 47 4.92 13.73 -4.73
N LEU A 48 3.80 13.01 -4.84
CA LEU A 48 2.94 13.03 -6.03
C LEU A 48 1.76 13.99 -5.92
N GLY A 49 1.44 14.46 -4.73
CA GLY A 49 0.36 15.41 -4.51
C GLY A 49 -0.99 14.77 -4.20
N PRO A 50 -2.03 15.59 -3.94
CA PRO A 50 -3.30 15.10 -3.43
C PRO A 50 -4.16 14.35 -4.45
N ASP A 51 -3.90 14.54 -5.73
CA ASP A 51 -4.74 13.96 -6.79
C ASP A 51 -4.25 12.60 -7.29
N ALA A 52 -3.05 12.20 -6.92
CA ALA A 52 -2.47 10.93 -7.38
C ALA A 52 -3.24 9.74 -6.78
N LEU A 53 -3.39 8.69 -7.58
CA LEU A 53 -3.93 7.43 -7.09
C LEU A 53 -2.79 6.66 -6.42
N ILE A 54 -2.99 6.26 -5.18
CA ILE A 54 -2.02 5.45 -4.44
C ILE A 54 -2.73 4.19 -3.98
N VAL A 55 -2.36 3.07 -4.59
CA VAL A 55 -2.97 1.77 -4.35
C VAL A 55 -2.02 0.95 -3.50
N THR A 56 -2.45 0.49 -2.33
CA THR A 56 -1.58 -0.24 -1.41
C THR A 56 -2.07 -1.65 -1.15
N PRO A 57 -1.28 -2.67 -1.54
CA PRO A 57 -1.52 -4.05 -1.12
C PRO A 57 -0.89 -4.32 0.26
N GLY A 58 -1.04 -5.53 0.74
CA GLY A 58 -0.45 -5.93 2.03
C GLY A 58 -1.19 -5.37 3.22
N VAL A 59 -2.45 -5.05 3.03
CA VAL A 59 -3.31 -4.49 4.08
C VAL A 59 -4.05 -5.64 4.76
N ARG A 60 -4.03 -5.65 6.10
CA ARG A 60 -4.68 -6.68 6.91
C ARG A 60 -5.41 -6.05 8.08
N PRO A 61 -6.69 -6.44 8.33
CA PRO A 61 -7.40 -5.98 9.52
C PRO A 61 -6.67 -6.39 10.79
N MET A 62 -6.85 -5.63 11.85
CA MET A 62 -6.32 -5.96 13.16
C MET A 62 -6.83 -7.34 13.58
N GLY A 63 -5.90 -8.20 14.05
CA GLY A 63 -6.23 -9.55 14.47
C GLY A 63 -6.15 -10.60 13.37
N ALA A 64 -6.01 -10.21 12.11
CA ALA A 64 -5.83 -11.17 11.03
C ALA A 64 -4.42 -11.76 11.07
N ALA A 65 -4.28 -13.01 10.58
CA ALA A 65 -2.97 -13.64 10.49
C ALA A 65 -2.06 -12.88 9.54
N LEU A 66 -0.78 -12.74 9.91
CA LEU A 66 0.19 -12.02 9.09
C LEU A 66 0.57 -12.79 7.82
N GLY A 67 0.53 -14.12 7.88
CA GLY A 67 0.98 -14.94 6.78
C GLY A 67 2.43 -14.68 6.46
N ASP A 68 2.74 -14.48 5.18
CA ASP A 68 4.10 -14.19 4.71
C ASP A 68 4.34 -12.70 4.47
N GLN A 69 3.42 -11.83 4.90
CA GLN A 69 3.57 -10.39 4.81
C GLN A 69 4.32 -9.86 6.03
N SER A 70 5.42 -9.16 5.80
CA SER A 70 6.21 -8.56 6.89
C SER A 70 6.03 -7.04 6.98
N ARG A 71 5.41 -6.41 5.98
CA ARG A 71 5.22 -4.96 5.90
C ARG A 71 3.73 -4.67 5.79
N VAL A 72 3.02 -4.86 6.89
CA VAL A 72 1.56 -4.78 6.91
C VAL A 72 1.07 -3.52 7.60
N ALA A 73 -0.13 -3.12 7.27
CA ALA A 73 -0.86 -2.06 7.94
C ALA A 73 -2.33 -2.46 7.97
N THR A 74 -3.09 -1.90 8.90
CA THR A 74 -4.54 -2.05 8.89
C THR A 74 -5.13 -1.18 7.77
N PRO A 75 -6.37 -1.46 7.33
CA PRO A 75 -7.04 -0.60 6.35
C PRO A 75 -7.03 0.88 6.74
N SER A 76 -7.36 1.20 7.98
CA SER A 76 -7.37 2.58 8.46
C SER A 76 -5.99 3.22 8.41
N GLN A 77 -4.95 2.49 8.81
CA GLN A 77 -3.58 2.99 8.76
C GLN A 77 -3.15 3.29 7.33
N ALA A 78 -3.50 2.42 6.38
CA ALA A 78 -3.15 2.64 4.98
C ALA A 78 -3.78 3.94 4.45
N ILE A 79 -5.05 4.15 4.74
CA ILE A 79 -5.75 5.38 4.30
C ILE A 79 -5.18 6.62 5.00
N GLU A 80 -4.90 6.54 6.30
CA GLU A 80 -4.29 7.65 7.04
C GLU A 80 -2.93 8.05 6.47
N ARG A 81 -2.17 7.07 5.99
CA ARG A 81 -0.85 7.31 5.39
C ARG A 81 -0.93 7.89 3.99
N GLY A 82 -2.11 7.93 3.40
CA GLY A 82 -2.30 8.59 2.11
C GLY A 82 -2.73 7.69 0.97
N ALA A 83 -2.99 6.40 1.22
CA ALA A 83 -3.53 5.52 0.20
C ALA A 83 -4.92 5.99 -0.22
N SER A 84 -5.19 5.99 -1.51
CA SER A 84 -6.53 6.27 -2.04
C SER A 84 -7.33 4.98 -2.18
N HIS A 85 -6.65 3.87 -2.38
CA HIS A 85 -7.25 2.55 -2.55
C HIS A 85 -6.39 1.51 -1.84
N ILE A 86 -7.04 0.46 -1.34
CA ILE A 86 -6.34 -0.65 -0.71
C ILE A 86 -6.67 -1.95 -1.45
N VAL A 87 -5.75 -2.88 -1.43
CA VAL A 87 -5.95 -4.23 -1.97
C VAL A 87 -5.90 -5.20 -0.80
N VAL A 88 -6.98 -5.94 -0.61
CA VAL A 88 -7.08 -6.91 0.47
C VAL A 88 -7.43 -8.26 -0.15
N GLY A 89 -6.53 -9.22 0.01
CA GLY A 89 -6.69 -10.56 -0.56
C GLY A 89 -7.09 -11.57 0.49
N ARG A 90 -6.13 -12.33 0.98
CA ARG A 90 -6.35 -13.46 1.90
C ARG A 90 -7.14 -13.14 3.17
N PRO A 91 -7.05 -11.96 3.78
CA PRO A 91 -7.91 -11.66 4.92
C PRO A 91 -9.42 -11.77 4.60
N ILE A 92 -9.79 -11.62 3.35
CA ILE A 92 -11.17 -11.81 2.89
C ILE A 92 -11.36 -13.22 2.32
N THR A 93 -10.55 -13.58 1.34
CA THR A 93 -10.74 -14.84 0.61
C THR A 93 -10.46 -16.08 1.45
N GLY A 94 -9.58 -15.96 2.45
CA GLY A 94 -9.25 -17.05 3.37
C GLY A 94 -10.07 -17.05 4.67
N ALA A 95 -11.01 -16.13 4.83
CA ALA A 95 -11.85 -16.08 6.02
C ALA A 95 -12.94 -17.16 5.95
N ASP A 96 -13.40 -17.60 7.13
CA ASP A 96 -14.50 -18.56 7.20
C ASP A 96 -15.77 -17.99 6.58
N ASP A 97 -16.00 -16.69 6.75
CA ASP A 97 -17.11 -15.98 6.12
C ASP A 97 -16.54 -14.75 5.38
N PRO A 98 -16.23 -14.89 4.09
CA PRO A 98 -15.63 -13.78 3.33
C PRO A 98 -16.49 -12.50 3.28
N VAL A 99 -17.80 -12.66 3.23
CA VAL A 99 -18.71 -11.49 3.21
C VAL A 99 -18.62 -10.73 4.53
N ALA A 100 -18.65 -11.44 5.65
CA ALA A 100 -18.51 -10.81 6.96
C ALA A 100 -17.15 -10.14 7.11
N ALA A 101 -16.07 -10.76 6.59
CA ALA A 101 -14.74 -10.17 6.61
C ALA A 101 -14.68 -8.87 5.81
N PHE A 102 -15.28 -8.85 4.62
CA PHE A 102 -15.37 -7.66 3.80
C PHE A 102 -16.15 -6.55 4.52
N ASP A 103 -17.31 -6.90 5.07
CA ASP A 103 -18.15 -5.92 5.76
C ASP A 103 -17.45 -5.32 6.98
N ALA A 104 -16.66 -6.12 7.70
CA ALA A 104 -15.88 -5.63 8.84
C ALA A 104 -14.84 -4.60 8.42
N ILE A 105 -14.19 -4.81 7.27
CA ILE A 105 -13.23 -3.85 6.73
C ILE A 105 -13.91 -2.55 6.34
N VAL A 106 -15.05 -2.64 5.68
CA VAL A 106 -15.82 -1.44 5.30
C VAL A 106 -16.23 -0.67 6.56
N ALA A 107 -16.70 -1.36 7.59
CA ALA A 107 -17.09 -0.73 8.85
C ALA A 107 -15.91 -0.02 9.51
N GLU A 108 -14.74 -0.63 9.52
CA GLU A 108 -13.53 -0.03 10.06
C GLU A 108 -13.18 1.27 9.31
N LEU A 109 -13.24 1.24 7.99
CA LEU A 109 -12.93 2.41 7.18
C LEU A 109 -13.93 3.54 7.39
N VAL A 110 -15.21 3.24 7.47
CA VAL A 110 -16.25 4.23 7.69
C VAL A 110 -16.09 4.91 9.05
N GLU A 111 -15.78 4.15 10.09
CA GLU A 111 -15.58 4.69 11.44
C GLU A 111 -14.39 5.64 11.53
N ASN A 112 -13.33 5.36 10.80
CA ASN A 112 -12.07 6.09 10.93
C ASN A 112 -11.90 7.22 9.92
N VAL A 113 -12.75 7.31 8.90
CA VAL A 113 -12.68 8.35 7.87
C VAL A 113 -13.74 9.43 8.10
N ALA A 114 -14.71 9.17 8.94
CA ALA A 114 -15.79 10.10 9.23
C ALA A 114 -15.31 11.38 9.92
#